data_486e027eed5ad657eb41d062c490d0a6
#
_entry.id   486e027eed5ad657eb41d062c490d0a6
#
_cell.length_a   1.000
_cell.length_b   1.000
_cell.length_c   1.000
_cell.angle_alpha   90.00
_cell.angle_beta   90.00
_cell.angle_gamma   90.00
#
_symmetry.space_group_name_H-M   'P 1'
#
loop_
_entity.id
_entity.type
_entity.pdbx_description
1 polymer ?
#
loop_
_entity_poly.entity_id
_entity_poly.type
_entity_poly.pdbx_seq_one_letter_code
_entity_poly.pdbx_strand_id
1 'polypeptide(L)'
;SLDSNKGLVLERSESYGHGKEAGLSAKIKRIHAIPIPDVQTQVAQMLVGGVDLIKAVPKDQAEELDKDPRFTMAATQSMVYFYLAFDAAGRTSNKVFKDQRVRRALMLALDRKELLKLVHDDIAGEPLQQVMCHSWHQGCASTTQTTGYDLAEAKRLLAEAGLANGFETSIRTWGPSRAVAEAVAGLWRKIGVRAKVNSLPILGFIKARAANRAET
;
A
#
# COMPACT_ATOMS: atom_id res chain seq x y z
N SER A 1 -24.89 -16.99 6.28
CA SER A 1 -24.89 -16.13 7.47
C SER A 1 -23.47 -15.64 7.72
N LEU A 2 -23.32 -14.33 7.85
CA LEU A 2 -22.06 -13.68 8.23
C LEU A 2 -21.96 -13.73 9.77
N ASP A 3 -21.09 -14.59 10.26
CA ASP A 3 -20.65 -14.56 11.66
C ASP A 3 -19.21 -14.08 11.67
N SER A 4 -18.94 -12.92 12.25
CA SER A 4 -17.61 -12.29 12.29
C SER A 4 -16.55 -13.19 12.94
N ASN A 5 -16.94 -14.17 13.74
CA ASN A 5 -16.05 -15.10 14.43
C ASN A 5 -15.95 -16.47 13.75
N LYS A 6 -16.91 -16.81 12.89
CA LYS A 6 -16.96 -18.12 12.21
C LYS A 6 -16.58 -18.08 10.74
N GLY A 7 -16.37 -16.86 10.21
CA GLY A 7 -16.01 -16.66 8.82
C GLY A 7 -17.21 -16.70 7.86
N LEU A 8 -16.90 -16.83 6.57
CA LEU A 8 -17.87 -16.81 5.48
C LEU A 8 -17.81 -18.13 4.71
N VAL A 9 -18.97 -18.76 4.54
CA VAL A 9 -19.11 -19.92 3.67
C VAL A 9 -19.77 -19.49 2.38
N LEU A 10 -19.10 -19.73 1.26
CA LEU A 10 -19.61 -19.52 -0.09
C LEU A 10 -19.86 -20.86 -0.75
N GLU A 11 -21.00 -21.03 -1.41
CA GLU A 11 -21.34 -22.20 -2.20
C GLU A 11 -21.52 -21.81 -3.66
N ARG A 12 -21.13 -22.71 -4.56
CA ARG A 12 -21.29 -22.50 -5.98
C ARG A 12 -22.77 -22.39 -6.31
N SER A 13 -23.16 -21.33 -7.02
CA SER A 13 -24.49 -21.16 -7.54
C SER A 13 -24.61 -21.86 -8.90
N GLU A 14 -25.54 -22.83 -9.01
CA GLU A 14 -25.84 -23.50 -10.27
C GLU A 14 -26.60 -22.56 -11.24
N SER A 15 -27.27 -21.52 -10.72
CA SER A 15 -28.00 -20.52 -11.50
C SER A 15 -27.16 -19.34 -12.00
N TYR A 16 -25.87 -19.30 -11.69
CA TYR A 16 -24.98 -18.20 -12.13
C TYR A 16 -24.72 -18.31 -13.65
N GLY A 17 -25.51 -17.58 -14.45
CA GLY A 17 -25.47 -17.65 -15.91
C GLY A 17 -24.33 -16.89 -16.57
N HIS A 18 -23.97 -15.70 -16.05
CA HIS A 18 -22.95 -14.84 -16.65
C HIS A 18 -21.55 -15.49 -16.73
N GLY A 19 -21.23 -16.40 -15.82
CA GLY A 19 -19.96 -17.12 -15.85
C GLY A 19 -19.84 -18.11 -17.01
N LYS A 20 -20.95 -18.67 -17.48
CA LYS A 20 -20.98 -19.64 -18.59
C LYS A 20 -20.73 -18.93 -19.94
N GLU A 21 -21.35 -17.78 -20.16
CA GLU A 21 -21.18 -16.97 -21.38
C GLU A 21 -19.75 -16.44 -21.51
N ALA A 22 -19.10 -16.09 -20.38
CA ALA A 22 -17.72 -15.62 -20.35
C ALA A 22 -16.69 -16.77 -20.30
N GLY A 23 -17.10 -18.04 -20.37
CA GLY A 23 -16.21 -19.19 -20.17
C GLY A 23 -15.72 -19.36 -18.72
N LEU A 24 -16.27 -18.61 -17.79
CA LEU A 24 -15.92 -18.60 -16.37
C LEU A 24 -16.88 -19.54 -15.62
N SER A 25 -16.54 -20.79 -15.46
CA SER A 25 -17.28 -21.70 -14.58
C SER A 25 -16.58 -21.85 -13.23
N ALA A 26 -17.35 -21.74 -12.14
CA ALA A 26 -16.83 -22.00 -10.80
C ALA A 26 -16.48 -23.50 -10.67
N LYS A 27 -15.20 -23.82 -10.53
CA LYS A 27 -14.73 -25.20 -10.35
C LYS A 27 -14.85 -25.66 -8.90
N ILE A 28 -14.73 -24.73 -7.96
CA ILE A 28 -14.79 -25.00 -6.52
C ILE A 28 -16.25 -24.98 -6.07
N LYS A 29 -16.69 -26.04 -5.40
CA LYS A 29 -18.07 -26.16 -4.92
C LYS A 29 -18.37 -25.33 -3.69
N ARG A 30 -17.40 -25.26 -2.76
CA ARG A 30 -17.53 -24.55 -1.49
C ARG A 30 -16.20 -23.89 -1.10
N ILE A 31 -16.26 -22.66 -0.62
CA ILE A 31 -15.15 -21.93 -0.04
C ILE A 31 -15.51 -21.53 1.39
N HIS A 32 -14.65 -21.84 2.34
CA HIS A 32 -14.76 -21.40 3.72
C HIS A 32 -13.67 -20.36 3.99
N ALA A 33 -14.02 -19.09 4.05
CA ALA A 33 -13.10 -18.02 4.39
C ALA A 33 -13.04 -17.84 5.90
N ILE A 34 -11.91 -18.14 6.49
CA ILE A 34 -11.66 -18.10 7.93
C ILE A 34 -10.90 -16.82 8.27
N PRO A 35 -11.41 -15.96 9.18
CA PRO A 35 -10.70 -14.75 9.59
C PRO A 35 -9.55 -15.11 10.56
N ILE A 36 -8.33 -15.08 10.09
CA ILE A 36 -7.12 -15.27 10.90
C ILE A 36 -6.31 -13.96 10.78
N PRO A 37 -6.39 -13.04 11.77
CA PRO A 37 -5.76 -11.72 11.68
C PRO A 37 -4.24 -11.75 11.68
N ASP A 38 -3.66 -12.72 12.36
CA ASP A 38 -2.20 -12.86 12.50
C ASP A 38 -1.61 -13.71 11.37
N VAL A 39 -0.63 -13.13 10.66
CA VAL A 39 -0.02 -13.77 9.49
C VAL A 39 0.78 -15.02 9.86
N GLN A 40 1.47 -15.03 11.00
CA GLN A 40 2.23 -16.19 11.45
C GLN A 40 1.29 -17.38 11.72
N THR A 41 0.14 -17.09 12.30
CA THR A 41 -0.92 -18.08 12.49
C THR A 41 -1.47 -18.59 11.15
N GLN A 42 -1.63 -17.72 10.14
CA GLN A 42 -2.04 -18.15 8.79
C GLN A 42 -1.04 -19.14 8.20
N VAL A 43 0.26 -18.82 8.26
CA VAL A 43 1.33 -19.70 7.76
C VAL A 43 1.39 -21.00 8.54
N ALA A 44 1.27 -20.98 9.86
CA ALA A 44 1.21 -22.19 10.67
C ALA A 44 0.03 -23.09 10.28
N GLN A 45 -1.15 -22.52 10.05
CA GLN A 45 -2.33 -23.27 9.59
C GLN A 45 -2.13 -23.87 8.19
N MET A 46 -1.45 -23.17 7.28
CA MET A 46 -1.08 -23.71 5.96
C MET A 46 -0.14 -24.90 6.09
N LEU A 47 0.88 -24.81 6.93
CA LEU A 47 1.87 -25.87 7.12
C LEU A 47 1.27 -27.18 7.69
N VAL A 48 0.24 -27.07 8.54
CA VAL A 48 -0.45 -28.22 9.12
C VAL A 48 -1.70 -28.67 8.36
N GLY A 49 -1.99 -28.04 7.19
CA GLY A 49 -3.15 -28.38 6.38
C GLY A 49 -4.49 -27.89 6.97
N GLY A 50 -4.47 -26.92 7.87
CA GLY A 50 -5.68 -26.31 8.43
C GLY A 50 -6.38 -25.33 7.47
N VAL A 51 -5.63 -24.84 6.47
CA VAL A 51 -6.15 -24.03 5.36
C VAL A 51 -5.47 -24.43 4.05
N ASP A 52 -6.17 -24.26 2.94
CA ASP A 52 -5.70 -24.63 1.60
C ASP A 52 -5.12 -23.42 0.85
N LEU A 53 -5.45 -22.20 1.27
CA LEU A 53 -5.00 -20.97 0.63
C LEU A 53 -4.86 -19.85 1.66
N ILE A 54 -3.74 -19.15 1.61
CA ILE A 54 -3.52 -17.90 2.34
C ILE A 54 -3.17 -16.78 1.37
N LYS A 55 -3.43 -15.54 1.76
CA LYS A 55 -3.24 -14.36 0.91
C LYS A 55 -2.32 -13.34 1.59
N ALA A 56 -1.54 -12.62 0.79
CA ALA A 56 -0.65 -11.56 1.26
C ALA A 56 0.43 -12.05 2.24
N VAL A 57 1.05 -13.19 1.92
CA VAL A 57 2.15 -13.76 2.67
C VAL A 57 3.37 -12.82 2.56
N PRO A 58 4.04 -12.48 3.68
CA PRO A 58 5.31 -11.76 3.65
C PRO A 58 6.36 -12.49 2.82
N LYS A 59 7.23 -11.73 2.16
CA LYS A 59 8.19 -12.27 1.21
C LYS A 59 9.07 -13.38 1.80
N ASP A 60 9.70 -13.13 2.93
CA ASP A 60 10.56 -14.09 3.64
C ASP A 60 9.87 -15.44 3.87
N GLN A 61 8.59 -15.39 4.26
CA GLN A 61 7.79 -16.60 4.47
C GLN A 61 7.34 -17.23 3.15
N ALA A 62 7.05 -16.40 2.14
CA ALA A 62 6.70 -16.88 0.82
C ALA A 62 7.87 -17.66 0.19
N GLU A 63 9.10 -17.15 0.30
CA GLU A 63 10.32 -17.81 -0.17
C GLU A 63 10.59 -19.14 0.56
N GLU A 64 10.29 -19.23 1.83
CA GLU A 64 10.40 -20.49 2.58
C GLU A 64 9.34 -21.50 2.16
N LEU A 65 8.10 -21.05 1.98
CA LEU A 65 7.01 -21.92 1.53
C LEU A 65 7.24 -22.43 0.09
N ASP A 66 7.82 -21.61 -0.78
CA ASP A 66 8.08 -21.97 -2.18
C ASP A 66 9.15 -23.09 -2.33
N LYS A 67 9.99 -23.28 -1.31
CA LYS A 67 10.95 -24.40 -1.27
C LYS A 67 10.29 -25.74 -0.96
N ASP A 68 9.09 -25.73 -0.41
CA ASP A 68 8.35 -26.95 -0.02
C ASP A 68 7.42 -27.36 -1.18
N PRO A 69 7.63 -28.54 -1.80
CA PRO A 69 6.87 -29.00 -2.96
C PRO A 69 5.37 -29.21 -2.69
N ARG A 70 4.93 -29.15 -1.44
CA ARG A 70 3.51 -29.20 -1.07
C ARG A 70 2.78 -27.91 -1.42
N PHE A 71 3.49 -26.78 -1.58
CA PHE A 71 2.91 -25.47 -1.79
C PHE A 71 3.22 -24.91 -3.17
N THR A 72 2.35 -24.06 -3.65
CA THR A 72 2.56 -23.29 -4.89
C THR A 72 2.40 -21.81 -4.56
N MET A 73 3.44 -21.03 -4.80
CA MET A 73 3.39 -19.58 -4.66
C MET A 73 2.94 -18.93 -5.96
N ALA A 74 1.90 -18.12 -5.89
CA ALA A 74 1.40 -17.37 -7.03
C ALA A 74 1.51 -15.86 -6.75
N ALA A 75 2.43 -15.20 -7.46
CA ALA A 75 2.48 -13.75 -7.50
C ALA A 75 1.60 -13.23 -8.64
N THR A 76 0.76 -12.26 -8.36
CA THR A 76 -0.11 -11.65 -9.36
C THR A 76 -0.11 -10.14 -9.23
N GLN A 77 -0.32 -9.45 -10.35
CA GLN A 77 -0.47 -8.00 -10.34
C GLN A 77 -1.72 -7.62 -9.53
N SER A 78 -1.55 -6.63 -8.66
CA SER A 78 -2.61 -6.11 -7.81
C SER A 78 -3.07 -4.74 -8.31
N MET A 79 -4.38 -4.45 -8.16
CA MET A 79 -4.94 -3.11 -8.36
C MET A 79 -4.66 -2.18 -7.17
N VAL A 80 -4.00 -2.67 -6.13
CA VAL A 80 -3.65 -1.90 -4.94
C VAL A 80 -2.43 -1.05 -5.23
N TYR A 81 -2.49 0.22 -4.86
CA TYR A 81 -1.38 1.15 -4.88
C TYR A 81 -1.32 1.96 -3.59
N PHE A 82 -0.12 2.32 -3.18
CA PHE A 82 0.09 3.22 -2.06
C PHE A 82 0.26 4.65 -2.58
N TYR A 83 -0.31 5.60 -1.87
CA TYR A 83 -0.21 7.01 -2.22
C TYR A 83 0.06 7.87 -0.99
N LEU A 84 0.72 8.99 -1.20
CA LEU A 84 0.91 10.03 -0.20
C LEU A 84 -0.11 11.15 -0.42
N ALA A 85 -0.86 11.49 0.62
CA ALA A 85 -1.74 12.64 0.63
C ALA A 85 -1.13 13.73 1.52
N PHE A 86 -0.94 14.93 0.97
CA PHE A 86 -0.46 16.10 1.69
C PHE A 86 -1.64 16.99 2.08
N ASP A 87 -1.57 17.56 3.27
CA ASP A 87 -2.54 18.56 3.75
C ASP A 87 -2.27 19.93 3.08
N ALA A 88 -2.58 20.02 1.80
CA ALA A 88 -2.38 21.24 1.02
C ALA A 88 -3.32 22.38 1.44
N ALA A 89 -4.46 22.07 2.06
CA ALA A 89 -5.40 23.04 2.59
C ALA A 89 -4.98 23.59 3.96
N GLY A 90 -4.00 22.94 4.61
CA GLY A 90 -3.51 23.36 5.93
C GLY A 90 -4.54 23.18 7.04
N ARG A 91 -5.29 22.10 7.05
CA ARG A 91 -6.26 21.76 8.09
C ARG A 91 -5.63 21.32 9.40
N THR A 92 -4.42 20.72 9.31
CA THR A 92 -3.65 20.32 10.47
C THR A 92 -2.80 21.48 11.03
N SER A 93 -2.24 21.32 12.21
CA SER A 93 -1.31 22.30 12.80
C SER A 93 -0.04 22.51 11.98
N ASN A 94 0.38 21.49 11.23
CA ASN A 94 1.56 21.59 10.36
C ASN A 94 1.18 22.24 9.01
N LYS A 95 1.51 23.54 8.86
CA LYS A 95 1.14 24.34 7.68
C LYS A 95 2.16 24.26 6.53
N VAL A 96 3.31 23.58 6.70
CA VAL A 96 4.38 23.52 5.68
C VAL A 96 3.89 22.94 4.35
N PHE A 97 2.89 22.06 4.38
CA PHE A 97 2.34 21.45 3.15
C PHE A 97 1.46 22.36 2.32
N LYS A 98 1.11 23.56 2.80
CA LYS A 98 0.46 24.60 1.96
C LYS A 98 1.38 25.05 0.84
N ASP A 99 2.69 25.10 1.10
CA ASP A 99 3.68 25.47 0.10
C ASP A 99 3.86 24.34 -0.93
N GLN A 100 3.62 24.65 -2.19
CA GLN A 100 3.75 23.70 -3.28
C GLN A 100 5.22 23.23 -3.46
N ARG A 101 6.20 24.10 -3.17
CA ARG A 101 7.63 23.77 -3.27
C ARG A 101 7.99 22.65 -2.30
N VAL A 102 7.45 22.70 -1.08
CA VAL A 102 7.66 21.65 -0.06
C VAL A 102 7.08 20.32 -0.55
N ARG A 103 5.83 20.31 -1.03
CA ARG A 103 5.23 19.07 -1.56
C ARG A 103 6.01 18.49 -2.73
N ARG A 104 6.47 19.36 -3.65
CA ARG A 104 7.29 18.95 -4.80
C ARG A 104 8.64 18.40 -4.36
N ALA A 105 9.32 19.04 -3.40
CA ALA A 105 10.58 18.57 -2.84
C ALA A 105 10.46 17.16 -2.23
N LEU A 106 9.40 16.91 -1.45
CA LEU A 106 9.16 15.60 -0.86
C LEU A 106 8.92 14.52 -1.92
N MET A 107 8.27 14.84 -3.02
CA MET A 107 8.06 13.90 -4.13
C MET A 107 9.35 13.63 -4.92
N LEU A 108 10.18 14.67 -5.16
CA LEU A 108 11.50 14.56 -5.81
C LEU A 108 12.50 13.73 -4.98
N ALA A 109 12.35 13.73 -3.66
CA ALA A 109 13.20 12.95 -2.76
C ALA A 109 12.87 11.44 -2.73
N LEU A 110 11.83 11.00 -3.44
CA LEU A 110 11.44 9.60 -3.48
C LEU A 110 12.00 8.90 -4.72
N ASP A 111 13.07 8.14 -4.53
CA ASP A 111 13.46 7.13 -5.50
C ASP A 111 12.48 5.96 -5.43
N ARG A 112 11.56 5.89 -6.39
CA ARG A 112 10.51 4.86 -6.40
C ARG A 112 11.04 3.46 -6.66
N LYS A 113 12.17 3.34 -7.37
CA LYS A 113 12.83 2.05 -7.59
C LYS A 113 13.46 1.56 -6.29
N GLU A 114 14.19 2.45 -5.59
CA GLU A 114 14.74 2.16 -4.26
C GLU A 114 13.60 1.81 -3.26
N LEU A 115 12.50 2.56 -3.29
CA LEU A 115 11.34 2.33 -2.44
C LEU A 115 10.71 0.94 -2.68
N LEU A 116 10.55 0.53 -3.93
CA LEU A 116 10.05 -0.81 -4.26
C LEU A 116 10.97 -1.91 -3.72
N LYS A 117 12.28 -1.78 -3.92
CA LYS A 117 13.27 -2.72 -3.39
C LYS A 117 13.20 -2.86 -1.87
N LEU A 118 13.02 -1.73 -1.17
CA LEU A 118 12.93 -1.71 0.30
C LEU A 118 11.66 -2.38 0.84
N VAL A 119 10.58 -2.39 0.06
CA VAL A 119 9.25 -2.83 0.54
C VAL A 119 8.82 -4.16 -0.05
N HIS A 120 9.15 -4.43 -1.31
CA HIS A 120 8.61 -5.57 -2.08
C HIS A 120 9.65 -6.39 -2.84
N ASP A 121 10.92 -5.97 -2.84
CA ASP A 121 12.06 -6.74 -3.35
C ASP A 121 11.81 -7.39 -4.73
N ASP A 122 11.73 -6.58 -5.78
CA ASP A 122 11.59 -6.96 -7.20
C ASP A 122 10.38 -7.84 -7.61
N ILE A 123 9.57 -8.34 -6.65
CA ILE A 123 8.36 -9.13 -6.96
C ILE A 123 7.19 -8.22 -7.36
N ALA A 124 7.20 -6.97 -6.96
CA ALA A 124 6.08 -6.07 -7.12
C ALA A 124 6.31 -5.11 -8.29
N GLY A 125 6.04 -5.52 -9.48
CA GLY A 125 5.68 -4.67 -10.60
C GLY A 125 6.46 -3.37 -10.80
N GLU A 126 6.00 -2.55 -11.71
CA GLU A 126 6.60 -1.25 -12.02
C GLU A 126 6.24 -0.19 -10.96
N PRO A 127 7.20 0.69 -10.60
CA PRO A 127 6.92 1.82 -9.73
C PRO A 127 5.90 2.74 -10.40
N LEU A 128 4.74 2.88 -9.78
CA LEU A 128 3.74 3.84 -10.24
C LEU A 128 4.33 5.24 -10.18
N GLN A 129 4.16 5.91 -11.28
CA GLN A 129 4.46 7.32 -11.39
C GLN A 129 3.34 8.14 -10.71
N GLN A 130 3.25 9.43 -10.93
CA GLN A 130 2.31 10.31 -10.20
C GLN A 130 0.83 10.17 -10.61
N VAL A 131 0.44 9.01 -11.08
CA VAL A 131 -0.93 8.71 -11.48
C VAL A 131 -1.55 7.69 -10.56
N MET A 132 -2.82 7.84 -10.24
CA MET A 132 -3.55 6.95 -9.34
C MET A 132 -4.17 5.76 -10.09
N CYS A 133 -3.50 5.26 -11.12
CA CYS A 133 -3.93 4.09 -11.86
C CYS A 133 -2.74 3.42 -12.56
N HIS A 134 -2.86 2.14 -12.82
CA HIS A 134 -1.89 1.39 -13.64
C HIS A 134 -2.24 1.55 -15.13
N SER A 135 -1.24 1.45 -16.01
CA SER A 135 -1.41 1.56 -17.46
C SER A 135 -2.42 0.53 -18.04
N TRP A 136 -2.57 -0.60 -17.39
CA TRP A 136 -3.53 -1.65 -17.75
C TRP A 136 -4.93 -1.48 -17.16
N HIS A 137 -5.17 -0.46 -16.32
CA HIS A 137 -6.53 -0.10 -15.90
C HIS A 137 -7.30 0.50 -17.07
N GLN A 138 -8.49 0.00 -17.33
CA GLN A 138 -9.38 0.58 -18.30
C GLN A 138 -9.70 2.04 -17.95
N GLY A 139 -9.45 2.96 -18.88
CA GLY A 139 -9.63 4.40 -18.67
C GLY A 139 -8.45 5.11 -18.01
N CYS A 140 -7.35 4.42 -17.73
CA CYS A 140 -6.13 5.07 -17.26
C CYS A 140 -5.40 5.73 -18.43
N ALA A 141 -5.63 7.03 -18.62
CA ALA A 141 -4.85 7.86 -19.54
C ALA A 141 -3.91 8.74 -18.73
N SER A 142 -2.63 8.42 -18.73
CA SER A 142 -1.62 9.27 -18.08
C SER A 142 -0.97 10.17 -19.11
N THR A 143 -1.34 11.45 -19.09
CA THR A 143 -0.62 12.52 -19.81
C THR A 143 0.30 13.31 -18.88
N THR A 144 0.34 12.96 -17.60
CA THR A 144 1.09 13.71 -16.60
C THR A 144 2.57 13.36 -16.66
N GLN A 145 3.40 14.36 -16.90
CA GLN A 145 4.86 14.20 -16.75
C GLN A 145 5.19 13.86 -15.30
N THR A 146 5.95 12.80 -15.12
CA THR A 146 6.34 12.33 -13.81
C THR A 146 7.49 13.14 -13.27
N THR A 147 7.40 13.55 -12.02
CA THR A 147 8.52 14.13 -11.31
C THR A 147 9.54 13.02 -11.04
N GLY A 148 10.70 13.10 -11.70
CA GLY A 148 11.82 12.19 -11.47
C GLY A 148 12.36 12.29 -10.05
N TYR A 149 13.28 11.38 -9.70
CA TYR A 149 14.08 11.48 -8.49
C TYR A 149 15.20 12.50 -8.66
N ASP A 150 15.22 13.53 -7.81
CA ASP A 150 16.24 14.59 -7.82
C ASP A 150 16.41 15.20 -6.42
N LEU A 151 17.43 14.73 -5.70
CA LEU A 151 17.74 15.23 -4.36
C LEU A 151 18.29 16.65 -4.36
N ALA A 152 19.00 17.06 -5.40
CA ALA A 152 19.58 18.41 -5.47
C ALA A 152 18.45 19.43 -5.61
N GLU A 153 17.53 19.20 -6.54
CA GLU A 153 16.36 20.04 -6.74
C GLU A 153 15.43 20.02 -5.51
N ALA A 154 15.26 18.85 -4.86
CA ALA A 154 14.47 18.76 -3.63
C ALA A 154 15.04 19.66 -2.51
N LYS A 155 16.35 19.63 -2.29
CA LYS A 155 17.01 20.50 -1.31
C LYS A 155 16.91 21.98 -1.69
N ARG A 156 17.07 22.30 -2.96
CA ARG A 156 16.93 23.69 -3.47
C ARG A 156 15.52 24.23 -3.17
N LEU A 157 14.49 23.47 -3.48
CA LEU A 157 13.09 23.85 -3.23
C LEU A 157 12.78 24.03 -1.74
N LEU A 158 13.33 23.16 -0.86
CA LEU A 158 13.20 23.35 0.58
C LEU A 158 13.90 24.62 1.07
N ALA A 159 15.09 24.92 0.56
CA ALA A 159 15.82 26.16 0.90
C ALA A 159 15.02 27.41 0.47
N GLU A 160 14.45 27.42 -0.73
CA GLU A 160 13.58 28.49 -1.23
C GLU A 160 12.29 28.66 -0.42
N ALA A 161 11.82 27.58 0.20
CA ALA A 161 10.67 27.60 1.11
C ALA A 161 11.07 28.01 2.56
N GLY A 162 12.34 28.39 2.80
CA GLY A 162 12.84 28.73 4.13
C GLY A 162 13.12 27.52 5.03
N LEU A 163 13.24 26.32 4.46
CA LEU A 163 13.39 25.05 5.16
C LEU A 163 14.70 24.32 4.78
N ALA A 164 15.79 25.09 4.60
CA ALA A 164 17.09 24.54 4.18
C ALA A 164 17.63 23.43 5.12
N ASN A 165 17.32 23.53 6.42
CA ASN A 165 17.70 22.54 7.43
C ASN A 165 16.68 21.39 7.59
N GLY A 166 15.70 21.30 6.69
CA GLY A 166 14.58 20.37 6.79
C GLY A 166 13.56 20.78 7.87
N PHE A 167 12.67 19.85 8.22
CA PHE A 167 11.65 20.07 9.24
C PHE A 167 11.17 18.75 9.82
N GLU A 168 10.39 18.84 10.90
CA GLU A 168 9.74 17.67 11.50
C GLU A 168 8.30 17.55 11.03
N THR A 169 7.87 16.32 10.80
CA THR A 169 6.51 16.01 10.38
C THR A 169 6.09 14.63 10.86
N SER A 170 4.89 14.20 10.47
CA SER A 170 4.44 12.84 10.71
C SER A 170 3.77 12.26 9.48
N ILE A 171 3.94 10.94 9.29
CA ILE A 171 3.20 10.15 8.31
C ILE A 171 2.20 9.31 9.07
N ARG A 172 0.91 9.55 8.84
CA ARG A 172 -0.16 8.72 9.39
C ARG A 172 -0.47 7.59 8.43
N THR A 173 -0.47 6.37 8.94
CA THR A 173 -0.66 5.16 8.14
C THR A 173 -1.46 4.10 8.91
N TRP A 174 -1.66 2.94 8.31
CA TRP A 174 -2.29 1.77 8.94
C TRP A 174 -1.46 0.51 8.63
N GLY A 175 -1.68 -0.59 9.32
CA GLY A 175 -0.82 -1.78 9.35
C GLY A 175 -0.14 -2.15 8.03
N PRO A 176 -0.89 -2.51 6.95
CA PRO A 176 -0.30 -2.97 5.68
C PRO A 176 0.60 -1.95 4.97
N SER A 177 0.44 -0.64 5.23
CA SER A 177 1.26 0.41 4.63
C SER A 177 2.37 0.95 5.54
N ARG A 178 2.58 0.33 6.69
CA ARG A 178 3.60 0.77 7.66
C ARG A 178 5.01 0.71 7.09
N ALA A 179 5.40 -0.41 6.49
CA ALA A 179 6.72 -0.58 5.90
C ALA A 179 7.01 0.46 4.80
N VAL A 180 6.01 0.75 3.95
CA VAL A 180 6.11 1.81 2.93
C VAL A 180 6.33 3.17 3.58
N ALA A 181 5.58 3.50 4.63
CA ALA A 181 5.72 4.78 5.34
C ALA A 181 7.08 4.93 6.01
N GLU A 182 7.63 3.86 6.59
CA GLU A 182 8.96 3.85 7.20
C GLU A 182 10.06 4.03 6.15
N ALA A 183 9.96 3.37 4.99
CA ALA A 183 10.87 3.56 3.88
C ALA A 183 10.82 5.00 3.33
N VAL A 184 9.63 5.57 3.14
CA VAL A 184 9.45 6.98 2.75
C VAL A 184 10.09 7.92 3.76
N ALA A 185 9.87 7.71 5.06
CA ALA A 185 10.50 8.51 6.11
C ALA A 185 12.03 8.43 6.07
N GLY A 186 12.57 7.24 5.76
CA GLY A 186 14.00 7.02 5.54
C GLY A 186 14.54 7.83 4.37
N LEU A 187 13.86 7.80 3.23
CA LEU A 187 14.26 8.58 2.04
C LEU A 187 14.22 10.09 2.29
N TRP A 188 13.21 10.61 3.00
CA TRP A 188 13.09 12.02 3.32
C TRP A 188 14.21 12.56 4.24
N ARG A 189 14.85 11.69 5.04
CA ARG A 189 16.03 12.09 5.84
C ARG A 189 17.17 12.56 4.96
N LYS A 190 17.28 12.09 3.70
CA LYS A 190 18.31 12.51 2.74
C LYS A 190 18.22 14.01 2.40
N ILE A 191 17.05 14.64 2.63
CA ILE A 191 16.79 16.07 2.45
C ILE A 191 16.51 16.80 3.77
N GLY A 192 16.88 16.22 4.92
CA GLY A 192 16.72 16.82 6.24
C GLY A 192 15.33 16.72 6.87
N VAL A 193 14.37 16.08 6.20
CA VAL A 193 13.00 15.95 6.73
C VAL A 193 12.89 14.74 7.64
N ARG A 194 12.47 14.98 8.89
CA ARG A 194 12.30 13.96 9.93
C ARG A 194 10.82 13.65 10.12
N ALA A 195 10.37 12.55 9.52
CA ALA A 195 9.00 12.12 9.61
C ALA A 195 8.82 11.01 10.65
N LYS A 196 7.95 11.21 11.62
CA LYS A 196 7.51 10.17 12.57
C LYS A 196 6.39 9.37 11.95
N VAL A 197 6.53 8.05 11.88
CA VAL A 197 5.48 7.16 11.37
C VAL A 197 4.51 6.80 12.50
N ASN A 198 3.24 7.14 12.31
CA ASN A 198 2.14 6.84 13.21
C ASN A 198 1.22 5.80 12.56
N SER A 199 1.41 4.53 12.89
CA SER A 199 0.56 3.45 12.41
C SER A 199 -0.64 3.26 13.34
N LEU A 200 -1.85 3.31 12.79
CA LEU A 200 -3.11 3.19 13.50
C LEU A 200 -3.85 1.91 13.09
N PRO A 201 -4.67 1.33 13.97
CA PRO A 201 -5.67 0.37 13.53
C PRO A 201 -6.58 0.99 12.46
N ILE A 202 -7.08 0.18 11.51
CA ILE A 202 -7.82 0.67 10.34
C ILE A 202 -8.99 1.62 10.68
N LEU A 203 -9.77 1.31 11.71
CA LEU A 203 -10.87 2.18 12.13
C LEU A 203 -10.36 3.53 12.68
N GLY A 204 -9.26 3.51 13.43
CA GLY A 204 -8.61 4.74 13.93
C GLY A 204 -8.06 5.58 12.79
N PHE A 205 -7.45 4.96 11.79
CA PHE A 205 -6.97 5.63 10.58
C PHE A 205 -8.11 6.29 9.79
N ILE A 206 -9.23 5.57 9.58
CA ILE A 206 -10.42 6.10 8.89
C ILE A 206 -11.01 7.28 9.65
N LYS A 207 -11.20 7.16 10.98
CA LYS A 207 -11.72 8.24 11.84
C LYS A 207 -10.82 9.47 11.79
N ALA A 208 -9.50 9.30 11.93
CA ALA A 208 -8.54 10.40 11.88
C ALA A 208 -8.50 11.10 10.51
N ARG A 209 -8.71 10.33 9.41
CA ARG A 209 -8.83 10.90 8.07
C ARG A 209 -10.14 11.68 7.89
N ALA A 210 -11.24 11.20 8.45
CA ALA A 210 -12.54 11.88 8.41
C ALA A 210 -12.52 13.16 9.24
N ALA A 211 -11.94 13.17 10.45
CA ALA A 211 -11.82 14.35 11.30
C ALA A 211 -11.09 15.50 10.58
N ASN A 212 -9.98 15.23 9.90
CA ASN A 212 -9.27 16.24 9.11
C ASN A 212 -10.08 16.81 7.92
N ARG A 213 -11.22 16.20 7.54
CA ARG A 213 -12.14 16.71 6.53
C ARG A 213 -13.28 17.54 7.14
N ALA A 214 -13.63 17.28 8.39
CA ALA A 214 -14.76 17.95 9.06
C ALA A 214 -14.42 19.36 9.58
N GLU A 215 -13.14 19.74 9.59
CA GLU A 215 -12.68 21.09 10.00
C GLU A 215 -12.75 22.11 8.82
N THR A 216 -13.53 21.81 7.78
CA THR A 216 -13.90 22.71 6.68
C THR A 216 -15.38 23.07 6.77
#